data_09bcf224c6a8b104d600a01610f652df
#
_entry.id   09bcf224c6a8b104d600a01610f652df
#
_cell.length_a   1.000
_cell.length_b   1.000
_cell.length_c   1.000
_cell.angle_alpha   90.00
_cell.angle_beta   90.00
_cell.angle_gamma   90.00
#
_symmetry.space_group_name_H-M   'P 1'
#
loop_
_entity.id
_entity.type
_entity.pdbx_description
1 polymer ?
#
loop_
_entity_poly.entity_id
_entity_poly.type
_entity_poly.pdbx_seq_one_letter_code
_entity_poly.pdbx_strand_id
1 'polypeptide(L)'
;MLASTDGWTLCAQGHRHWGRAGAAGLLVHRDGDDGPELLLQHRARWSHHGGTWGTPGGALHEGESPEAGALREAGEELGLTAGDLVLGAHSVDDHGGWAYTTVLARPARPFEAGDLRLDGESDGVAWVPRDRLGEVELHPGLAASLGRLWLLMRHPDGGIHTG
;
A
#
# COMPACT_ATOMS: atom_id res chain seq x y z
N MET A 1 17.91 -12.46 -12.92
CA MET A 1 16.88 -12.94 -11.98
C MET A 1 17.25 -12.48 -10.57
N LEU A 2 16.36 -11.78 -9.93
CA LEU A 2 16.59 -11.33 -8.55
C LEU A 2 16.45 -12.51 -7.58
N ALA A 3 17.31 -12.55 -6.58
CA ALA A 3 17.23 -13.57 -5.55
C ALA A 3 15.98 -13.37 -4.69
N SER A 4 15.39 -14.47 -4.25
CA SER A 4 14.25 -14.42 -3.33
C SER A 4 14.69 -13.87 -1.98
N THR A 5 13.92 -12.94 -1.44
CA THR A 5 14.10 -12.40 -0.10
C THR A 5 13.04 -12.93 0.87
N ASP A 6 12.29 -13.95 0.45
CA ASP A 6 11.28 -14.56 1.32
C ASP A 6 11.96 -15.13 2.57
N GLY A 7 11.37 -14.86 3.71
CA GLY A 7 11.87 -15.27 4.99
C GLY A 7 11.54 -14.26 6.08
N TRP A 8 11.76 -14.68 7.31
CA TRP A 8 11.52 -13.83 8.47
C TRP A 8 12.77 -13.02 8.81
N THR A 9 12.55 -11.76 9.17
CA THR A 9 13.60 -10.84 9.63
C THR A 9 13.19 -10.26 10.96
N LEU A 10 14.15 -10.17 11.90
CA LEU A 10 13.94 -9.43 13.15
C LEU A 10 14.38 -7.98 12.94
N CYS A 11 13.53 -7.03 13.33
CA CYS A 11 13.91 -5.63 13.33
C CYS A 11 14.59 -5.25 14.65
N ALA A 12 15.11 -4.03 14.74
CA ALA A 12 15.77 -3.54 15.95
C ALA A 12 14.82 -3.48 17.16
N GLN A 13 13.50 -3.49 16.93
CA GLN A 13 12.49 -3.50 17.99
C GLN A 13 12.12 -4.92 18.43
N GLY A 14 12.77 -5.95 17.88
CA GLY A 14 12.54 -7.33 18.24
C GLY A 14 11.30 -7.97 17.59
N HIS A 15 10.66 -7.29 16.65
CA HIS A 15 9.51 -7.83 15.94
C HIS A 15 9.93 -8.64 14.72
N ARG A 16 9.17 -9.67 14.40
CA ARG A 16 9.38 -10.48 13.20
C ARG A 16 8.62 -9.88 12.03
N HIS A 17 9.29 -9.75 10.89
CA HIS A 17 8.71 -9.25 9.66
C HIS A 17 8.99 -10.21 8.52
N TRP A 18 8.04 -10.34 7.59
CA TRP A 18 8.24 -11.13 6.38
C TRP A 18 8.95 -10.28 5.33
N GLY A 19 9.94 -10.89 4.68
CA GLY A 19 10.71 -10.22 3.64
C GLY A 19 11.99 -9.61 4.17
N ARG A 20 13.14 -10.21 3.80
CA ARG A 20 14.45 -9.78 4.32
C ARG A 20 14.94 -8.46 3.76
N ALA A 21 14.42 -8.05 2.58
CA ALA A 21 14.76 -6.76 1.96
C ALA A 21 13.75 -5.66 2.30
N GLY A 22 12.83 -5.92 3.23
CA GLY A 22 11.73 -5.02 3.53
C GLY A 22 10.52 -5.30 2.66
N ALA A 23 9.55 -4.42 2.72
CA ALA A 23 8.30 -4.55 1.97
C ALA A 23 7.83 -3.21 1.47
N ALA A 24 6.95 -3.22 0.47
CA ALA A 24 6.34 -2.00 -0.05
C ALA A 24 4.90 -2.26 -0.48
N GLY A 25 4.09 -1.22 -0.40
CA GLY A 25 2.72 -1.26 -0.85
C GLY A 25 2.32 0.02 -1.55
N LEU A 26 1.22 -0.05 -2.28
CA LEU A 26 0.71 1.06 -3.07
C LEU A 26 -0.61 1.56 -2.49
N LEU A 27 -0.68 2.83 -2.14
CA LEU A 27 -1.92 3.46 -1.71
C LEU A 27 -2.39 4.43 -2.78
N VAL A 28 -3.44 4.05 -3.51
CA VAL A 28 -4.05 4.90 -4.52
C VAL A 28 -5.14 5.74 -3.86
N HIS A 29 -5.12 7.02 -4.11
CA HIS A 29 -6.09 7.96 -3.56
C HIS A 29 -6.64 8.88 -4.65
N ARG A 30 -7.85 9.36 -4.43
CA ARG A 30 -8.51 10.31 -5.34
C ARG A 30 -9.42 11.24 -4.54
N ASP A 31 -9.84 12.32 -5.16
CA ASP A 31 -10.88 13.18 -4.60
C ASP A 31 -12.23 12.66 -5.10
N GLY A 32 -13.08 12.23 -4.17
CA GLY A 32 -14.44 11.81 -4.47
C GLY A 32 -15.44 12.91 -4.18
N ASP A 33 -16.73 12.61 -4.39
CA ASP A 33 -17.81 13.58 -4.19
C ASP A 33 -17.91 14.07 -2.74
N ASP A 34 -17.58 13.19 -1.79
CA ASP A 34 -17.67 13.47 -0.36
C ASP A 34 -16.30 13.64 0.29
N GLY A 35 -15.29 13.96 -0.48
CA GLY A 35 -13.93 14.17 0.00
C GLY A 35 -12.95 13.09 -0.46
N PRO A 36 -11.76 13.03 0.14
CA PRO A 36 -10.75 12.06 -0.27
C PRO A 36 -11.21 10.62 -0.11
N GLU A 37 -10.83 9.79 -1.06
CA GLU A 37 -11.11 8.35 -1.04
C GLU A 37 -9.81 7.56 -1.22
N LEU A 38 -9.74 6.43 -0.56
CA LEU A 38 -8.62 5.50 -0.67
C LEU A 38 -9.08 4.22 -1.35
N LEU A 39 -8.25 3.71 -2.26
CA LEU A 39 -8.49 2.40 -2.86
C LEU A 39 -7.96 1.33 -1.91
N LEU A 40 -8.84 0.57 -1.30
CA LEU A 40 -8.48 -0.45 -0.35
C LEU A 40 -8.88 -1.83 -0.83
N GLN A 41 -8.03 -2.80 -0.51
CA GLN A 41 -8.19 -4.20 -0.81
C GLN A 41 -8.69 -4.92 0.43
N HIS A 42 -9.76 -5.71 0.27
CA HIS A 42 -10.25 -6.57 1.33
C HIS A 42 -9.48 -7.89 1.29
N ARG A 43 -8.67 -8.14 2.30
CA ARG A 43 -7.81 -9.32 2.35
C ARG A 43 -8.64 -10.57 2.62
N ALA A 44 -8.37 -11.64 1.87
CA ALA A 44 -9.06 -12.90 2.06
C ALA A 44 -8.86 -13.42 3.49
N ARG A 45 -9.89 -14.06 4.05
CA ARG A 45 -9.89 -14.50 5.46
C ARG A 45 -8.75 -15.45 5.79
N TRP A 46 -8.32 -16.24 4.84
CA TRP A 46 -7.24 -17.23 5.02
C TRP A 46 -5.85 -16.63 4.92
N SER A 47 -5.73 -15.38 4.50
CA SER A 47 -4.44 -14.69 4.38
C SER A 47 -4.00 -14.08 5.71
N HIS A 48 -2.74 -13.64 5.77
CA HIS A 48 -2.22 -12.91 6.93
C HIS A 48 -3.01 -11.60 7.12
N HIS A 49 -3.47 -11.35 8.33
CA HIS A 49 -4.42 -10.28 8.64
C HIS A 49 -5.70 -10.37 7.79
N GLY A 50 -6.16 -11.58 7.56
CA GLY A 50 -7.36 -11.83 6.76
C GLY A 50 -8.59 -11.12 7.31
N GLY A 51 -9.45 -10.68 6.38
CA GLY A 51 -10.64 -9.92 6.72
C GLY A 51 -10.42 -8.43 6.93
N THR A 52 -9.17 -7.96 6.97
CA THR A 52 -8.89 -6.52 7.08
C THR A 52 -8.81 -5.86 5.71
N TRP A 53 -9.00 -4.54 5.70
CA TRP A 53 -8.84 -3.72 4.51
C TRP A 53 -7.47 -3.03 4.54
N GLY A 54 -6.73 -3.14 3.46
CA GLY A 54 -5.40 -2.57 3.36
C GLY A 54 -5.03 -2.23 1.93
N THR A 55 -3.73 -2.04 1.72
CA THR A 55 -3.19 -1.74 0.40
C THR A 55 -2.55 -2.98 -0.21
N PRO A 56 -2.53 -3.10 -1.55
CA PRO A 56 -1.72 -4.15 -2.18
C PRO A 56 -0.25 -3.91 -1.84
N GLY A 57 0.46 -4.98 -1.56
CA GLY A 57 1.87 -4.89 -1.22
C GLY A 57 2.45 -6.23 -0.81
N GLY A 58 3.74 -6.25 -0.61
CA GLY A 58 4.45 -7.45 -0.21
C GLY A 58 5.95 -7.24 -0.11
N ALA A 59 6.68 -8.34 0.08
CA ALA A 59 8.12 -8.32 0.24
C ALA A 59 8.83 -7.85 -1.02
N LEU A 60 9.86 -7.02 -0.84
CA LEU A 60 10.72 -6.58 -1.93
C LEU A 60 11.68 -7.71 -2.32
N HIS A 61 11.96 -7.81 -3.61
CA HIS A 61 13.03 -8.65 -4.12
C HIS A 61 14.38 -7.95 -3.86
N GLU A 62 15.45 -8.72 -3.83
CA GLU A 62 16.78 -8.16 -3.67
C GLU A 62 17.07 -7.18 -4.82
N GLY A 63 17.49 -5.97 -4.47
CA GLY A 63 17.79 -4.93 -5.45
C GLY A 63 16.56 -4.22 -6.03
N GLU A 64 15.35 -4.62 -5.64
CA GLU A 64 14.13 -3.98 -6.10
C GLU A 64 13.86 -2.69 -5.33
N SER A 65 13.55 -1.59 -6.05
CA SER A 65 13.16 -0.36 -5.37
C SER A 65 11.75 -0.50 -4.77
N PRO A 66 11.44 0.27 -3.71
CA PRO A 66 10.08 0.27 -3.15
C PRO A 66 9.00 0.59 -4.18
N GLU A 67 9.25 1.54 -5.07
CA GLU A 67 8.30 1.89 -6.12
C GLU A 67 8.04 0.74 -7.08
N ALA A 68 9.10 0.07 -7.53
CA ALA A 68 8.97 -1.07 -8.43
C ALA A 68 8.24 -2.22 -7.74
N GLY A 69 8.55 -2.48 -6.47
CA GLY A 69 7.89 -3.53 -5.70
C GLY A 69 6.42 -3.26 -5.46
N ALA A 70 6.08 -2.02 -5.10
CA ALA A 70 4.69 -1.61 -4.90
C ALA A 70 3.88 -1.76 -6.19
N LEU A 71 4.43 -1.33 -7.33
CA LEU A 71 3.77 -1.50 -8.62
C LEU A 71 3.61 -2.96 -9.02
N ARG A 72 4.63 -3.77 -8.80
CA ARG A 72 4.57 -5.21 -9.08
C ARG A 72 3.45 -5.87 -8.28
N GLU A 73 3.40 -5.60 -6.98
CA GLU A 73 2.36 -6.17 -6.12
C GLU A 73 0.97 -5.69 -6.50
N ALA A 74 0.81 -4.40 -6.83
CA ALA A 74 -0.48 -3.87 -7.28
C ALA A 74 -0.93 -4.51 -8.60
N GLY A 75 0.02 -4.82 -9.49
CA GLY A 75 -0.27 -5.54 -10.72
C GLY A 75 -0.73 -6.97 -10.46
N GLU A 76 -0.05 -7.67 -9.57
CA GLU A 76 -0.40 -9.05 -9.21
C GLU A 76 -1.75 -9.14 -8.50
N GLU A 77 -1.99 -8.24 -7.56
CA GLU A 77 -3.15 -8.33 -6.67
C GLU A 77 -4.41 -7.64 -7.22
N LEU A 78 -4.26 -6.55 -7.96
CA LEU A 78 -5.38 -5.74 -8.44
C LEU A 78 -5.41 -5.51 -9.95
N GLY A 79 -4.38 -5.94 -10.67
CA GLY A 79 -4.29 -5.71 -12.10
C GLY A 79 -3.97 -4.27 -12.51
N LEU A 80 -3.47 -3.46 -11.58
CA LEU A 80 -3.04 -2.09 -11.88
C LEU A 80 -1.66 -2.09 -12.52
N THR A 81 -1.47 -1.23 -13.51
CA THR A 81 -0.19 -1.05 -14.19
C THR A 81 0.35 0.36 -13.97
N ALA A 82 1.63 0.54 -14.26
CA ALA A 82 2.25 1.87 -14.16
C ALA A 82 1.55 2.92 -15.03
N GLY A 83 1.00 2.51 -16.18
CA GLY A 83 0.25 3.41 -17.07
C GLY A 83 -1.08 3.87 -16.50
N ASP A 84 -1.62 3.17 -15.52
CA ASP A 84 -2.88 3.53 -14.87
C ASP A 84 -2.72 4.58 -13.78
N LEU A 85 -1.48 4.89 -13.40
CA LEU A 85 -1.18 5.61 -12.17
C LEU A 85 -0.19 6.74 -12.39
N VAL A 86 -0.31 7.77 -11.55
CA VAL A 86 0.70 8.81 -11.36
C VAL A 86 1.25 8.63 -9.96
N LEU A 87 2.52 8.26 -9.85
CA LEU A 87 3.15 8.06 -8.56
C LEU A 87 3.46 9.39 -7.90
N GLY A 88 3.29 9.42 -6.59
CA GLY A 88 3.57 10.58 -5.76
C GLY A 88 4.63 10.29 -4.71
N ALA A 89 4.48 10.93 -3.57
CA ALA A 89 5.38 10.76 -2.44
C ALA A 89 5.31 9.35 -1.88
N HIS A 90 6.30 8.98 -1.08
CA HIS A 90 6.25 7.74 -0.34
C HIS A 90 6.62 7.98 1.12
N SER A 91 6.14 7.08 1.97
CA SER A 91 6.38 7.10 3.40
C SER A 91 7.09 5.83 3.81
N VAL A 92 8.17 5.97 4.57
CA VAL A 92 8.94 4.83 5.06
C VAL A 92 8.66 4.65 6.54
N ASP A 93 8.19 3.47 6.90
CA ASP A 93 8.04 3.06 8.29
C ASP A 93 9.23 2.16 8.62
N ASP A 94 10.24 2.75 9.23
CA ASP A 94 11.51 2.09 9.50
C ASP A 94 11.50 1.48 10.91
N HIS A 95 11.64 0.17 10.95
CA HIS A 95 11.65 -0.61 12.19
C HIS A 95 13.08 -0.95 12.65
N GLY A 96 14.08 -0.41 11.98
CA GLY A 96 15.49 -0.75 12.24
C GLY A 96 15.83 -2.16 11.73
N GLY A 97 16.51 -2.23 10.58
CA GLY A 97 16.84 -3.49 9.91
C GLY A 97 15.72 -4.04 9.02
N TRP A 98 14.53 -3.48 9.11
CA TRP A 98 13.40 -3.77 8.23
C TRP A 98 12.54 -2.52 8.08
N ALA A 99 12.06 -2.26 6.88
CA ALA A 99 11.21 -1.11 6.63
C ALA A 99 10.05 -1.46 5.70
N TYR A 100 8.91 -0.80 5.91
CA TYR A 100 7.77 -0.84 5.01
C TYR A 100 7.63 0.52 4.34
N THR A 101 7.61 0.54 3.02
CA THR A 101 7.42 1.78 2.25
C THR A 101 6.04 1.79 1.62
N THR A 102 5.26 2.82 1.92
CA THR A 102 3.98 3.05 1.25
C THR A 102 4.20 4.09 0.16
N VAL A 103 3.92 3.70 -1.09
CA VAL A 103 4.02 4.59 -2.25
C VAL A 103 2.62 5.12 -2.53
N LEU A 104 2.46 6.44 -2.53
CA LEU A 104 1.20 7.09 -2.87
C LEU A 104 1.06 7.21 -4.38
N ALA A 105 -0.14 7.04 -4.87
CA ALA A 105 -0.43 7.19 -6.29
C ALA A 105 -1.83 7.74 -6.51
N ARG A 106 -2.02 8.40 -7.65
CA ARG A 106 -3.33 8.85 -8.09
C ARG A 106 -3.65 8.17 -9.42
N PRO A 107 -4.93 7.95 -9.73
CA PRO A 107 -5.30 7.45 -11.05
C PRO A 107 -4.85 8.42 -12.15
N ALA A 108 -4.18 7.90 -13.18
CA ALA A 108 -3.83 8.70 -14.35
C ALA A 108 -5.10 9.07 -15.14
N ARG A 109 -6.09 8.18 -15.09
CA ARG A 109 -7.45 8.37 -15.63
C ARG A 109 -8.42 7.77 -14.65
N PRO A 110 -9.64 8.31 -14.54
CA PRO A 110 -10.63 7.75 -13.63
C PRO A 110 -10.90 6.27 -13.91
N PHE A 111 -10.99 5.47 -12.87
CA PHE A 111 -11.41 4.09 -12.95
C PHE A 111 -12.25 3.74 -11.72
N GLU A 112 -13.09 2.72 -11.85
CA GLU A 112 -13.88 2.21 -10.76
C GLU A 112 -13.28 0.92 -10.20
N ALA A 113 -13.60 0.62 -8.94
CA ALA A 113 -13.08 -0.59 -8.31
C ALA A 113 -13.47 -1.86 -9.09
N GLY A 114 -14.65 -1.87 -9.68
CA GLY A 114 -15.12 -2.99 -10.49
C GLY A 114 -14.34 -3.24 -11.78
N ASP A 115 -13.51 -2.28 -12.20
CA ASP A 115 -12.67 -2.43 -13.38
C ASP A 115 -11.38 -3.22 -13.09
N LEU A 116 -11.09 -3.47 -11.81
CA LEU A 116 -9.86 -4.10 -11.40
C LEU A 116 -9.98 -5.62 -11.36
N ARG A 117 -8.84 -6.29 -11.54
CA ARG A 117 -8.76 -7.74 -11.55
C ARG A 117 -8.12 -8.23 -10.27
N LEU A 118 -8.92 -8.91 -9.43
CA LEU A 118 -8.45 -9.42 -8.15
C LEU A 118 -7.76 -10.77 -8.31
N ASP A 119 -6.72 -11.00 -7.51
CA ASP A 119 -6.12 -12.32 -7.36
C ASP A 119 -6.87 -13.13 -6.29
N GLY A 120 -6.41 -14.36 -6.02
CA GLY A 120 -7.04 -15.24 -5.04
C GLY A 120 -6.83 -14.83 -3.59
N GLU A 121 -6.01 -13.82 -3.32
CA GLU A 121 -5.75 -13.33 -1.97
C GLU A 121 -6.62 -12.13 -1.59
N SER A 122 -7.48 -11.69 -2.51
CA SER A 122 -8.34 -10.53 -2.32
C SER A 122 -9.81 -10.94 -2.44
N ASP A 123 -10.60 -10.64 -1.42
CA ASP A 123 -12.05 -10.87 -1.45
C ASP A 123 -12.79 -9.68 -2.06
N GLY A 124 -12.17 -8.54 -2.19
CA GLY A 124 -12.78 -7.38 -2.77
C GLY A 124 -11.83 -6.20 -2.84
N VAL A 125 -12.26 -5.15 -3.50
CA VAL A 125 -11.58 -3.87 -3.58
C VAL A 125 -12.65 -2.78 -3.64
N ALA A 126 -12.41 -1.65 -3.00
CA ALA A 126 -13.35 -0.55 -2.97
C ALA A 126 -12.65 0.78 -2.79
N TRP A 127 -13.25 1.82 -3.34
CA TRP A 127 -12.92 3.19 -2.99
C TRP A 127 -13.63 3.52 -1.67
N VAL A 128 -12.86 3.75 -0.61
CA VAL A 128 -13.42 4.01 0.72
C VAL A 128 -13.22 5.48 1.05
N PRO A 129 -14.31 6.24 1.23
CA PRO A 129 -14.21 7.63 1.63
C PRO A 129 -13.55 7.77 3.01
N ARG A 130 -12.80 8.85 3.18
CA ARG A 130 -12.12 9.14 4.44
C ARG A 130 -13.09 9.06 5.64
N ASP A 131 -14.30 9.59 5.47
CA ASP A 131 -15.31 9.63 6.53
C ASP A 131 -15.82 8.25 6.91
N ARG A 132 -15.59 7.23 6.08
CA ARG A 132 -16.04 5.87 6.31
C ARG A 132 -14.94 4.91 6.72
N LEU A 133 -13.71 5.37 6.84
CA LEU A 133 -12.60 4.51 7.24
C LEU A 133 -12.81 3.91 8.62
N GLY A 134 -13.53 4.61 9.52
CA GLY A 134 -13.87 4.07 10.83
C GLY A 134 -14.88 2.94 10.81
N GLU A 135 -15.56 2.71 9.68
CA GLU A 135 -16.58 1.66 9.54
C GLU A 135 -15.99 0.32 9.05
N VAL A 136 -14.72 0.32 8.68
CA VAL A 136 -14.04 -0.88 8.19
C VAL A 136 -12.89 -1.26 9.11
N GLU A 137 -12.58 -2.55 9.14
CA GLU A 137 -11.43 -3.03 9.90
C GLU A 137 -10.18 -2.85 9.04
N LEU A 138 -9.36 -1.87 9.39
CA LEU A 138 -8.13 -1.59 8.65
C LEU A 138 -7.00 -2.52 9.06
N HIS A 139 -6.15 -2.87 8.08
CA HIS A 139 -4.89 -3.53 8.37
C HIS A 139 -4.12 -2.68 9.40
N PRO A 140 -3.57 -3.30 10.46
CA PRO A 140 -2.92 -2.53 11.54
C PRO A 140 -1.81 -1.59 11.07
N GLY A 141 -1.01 -2.03 10.10
CA GLY A 141 0.07 -1.19 9.56
C GLY A 141 -0.44 0.05 8.85
N LEU A 142 -1.54 -0.08 8.11
CA LEU A 142 -2.17 1.06 7.45
C LEU A 142 -2.77 2.00 8.49
N ALA A 143 -3.50 1.46 9.46
CA ALA A 143 -4.11 2.27 10.52
C ALA A 143 -3.06 3.12 11.25
N ALA A 144 -1.91 2.53 11.56
CA ALA A 144 -0.82 3.22 12.24
C ALA A 144 -0.19 4.33 11.40
N SER A 145 -0.23 4.21 10.08
CA SER A 145 0.45 5.13 9.15
C SER A 145 -0.47 6.23 8.60
N LEU A 146 -1.78 6.11 8.78
CA LEU A 146 -2.75 7.00 8.10
C LEU A 146 -2.52 8.49 8.36
N GLY A 147 -2.22 8.88 9.60
CA GLY A 147 -2.00 10.29 9.91
C GLY A 147 -0.91 10.91 9.07
N ARG A 148 0.22 10.21 8.94
CA ARG A 148 1.34 10.65 8.13
C ARG A 148 1.01 10.63 6.64
N LEU A 149 0.29 9.60 6.19
CA LEU A 149 -0.10 9.48 4.78
C LEU A 149 -1.04 10.62 4.36
N TRP A 150 -2.00 11.01 5.21
CA TRP A 150 -2.86 12.15 4.92
C TRP A 150 -2.07 13.44 4.75
N LEU A 151 -1.04 13.66 5.54
CA LEU A 151 -0.17 14.84 5.40
C LEU A 151 0.54 14.84 4.06
N LEU A 152 1.05 13.69 3.61
CA LEU A 152 1.72 13.56 2.33
C LEU A 152 0.77 13.78 1.15
N MET A 153 -0.49 13.36 1.28
CA MET A 153 -1.49 13.57 0.23
C MET A 153 -1.85 15.05 0.04
N ARG A 154 -1.71 15.87 1.08
CA ARG A 154 -1.96 17.31 0.99
C ARG A 154 -0.84 18.05 0.27
N HIS A 155 0.31 17.42 0.10
CA HIS A 155 1.47 18.00 -0.55
C HIS A 155 1.86 17.10 -1.72
N PRO A 156 1.05 17.10 -2.81
CA PRO A 156 1.21 16.13 -3.90
C PRO A 156 2.54 16.24 -4.65
N ASP A 157 3.23 17.36 -4.53
CA ASP A 157 4.55 17.56 -5.18
C ASP A 157 5.68 16.85 -4.44
N GLY A 158 5.34 16.02 -3.46
CA GLY A 158 6.34 15.37 -2.65
C GLY A 158 7.19 16.35 -1.87
N GLY A 159 6.82 17.60 -1.91
CA GLY A 159 7.43 18.65 -1.15
C GLY A 159 7.18 18.39 0.30
N ILE A 160 8.00 17.56 0.87
CA ILE A 160 8.05 17.45 2.29
C ILE A 160 8.66 18.73 2.78
N HIS A 161 7.82 19.53 3.27
CA HIS A 161 8.27 20.65 4.01
C HIS A 161 8.55 20.14 5.41
N THR A 162 9.79 19.76 5.59
CA THR A 162 10.29 19.62 6.93
C THR A 162 10.15 20.98 7.57
N GLY A 163 9.05 21.17 8.22
CA GLY A 163 8.94 22.27 9.16
C GLY A 163 9.76 21.96 10.36
#